data_c936aaba18aa30cfb08ce2e5e5395bc1
#
_entry.id   c936aaba18aa30cfb08ce2e5e5395bc1
#
_cell.length_a   1.000
_cell.length_b   1.000
_cell.length_c   1.000
_cell.angle_alpha   90.00
_cell.angle_beta   90.00
_cell.angle_gamma   90.00
#
_symmetry.space_group_name_H-M   'P 1'
#
loop_
_entity.id
_entity.type
_entity.pdbx_description
1 polymer ?
#
loop_
_entity_poly.entity_id
_entity_poly.type
_entity_poly.pdbx_seq_one_letter_code
_entity_poly.pdbx_strand_id
1 'polypeptide(L)'
;MKFFGTYGCDAVNSIYNIAIEARDEQSALKFCYDYAVEDRDSYEGFHGVQTWADIAEDEGFTVGEMSQAETDYIDDLYAESIESDIIYYVEPFDINNEEHLEALKEQECEFWQA
;
A
#
# COMPACT_ATOMS: atom_id res chain seq x y z
N MET A 1 14.16 16.55 -1.60
CA MET A 1 14.46 15.89 -0.30
C MET A 1 14.49 14.39 -0.50
N LYS A 2 15.35 13.72 0.23
CA LYS A 2 15.58 12.29 0.08
C LYS A 2 15.03 11.50 1.27
N PHE A 3 14.32 10.42 0.98
CA PHE A 3 13.65 9.59 1.97
C PHE A 3 13.95 8.12 1.75
N PHE A 4 13.90 7.36 2.85
CA PHE A 4 13.80 5.91 2.82
C PHE A 4 12.33 5.57 3.05
N GLY A 5 11.76 4.78 2.15
CA GLY A 5 10.36 4.38 2.22
C GLY A 5 10.17 2.89 2.34
N THR A 6 9.11 2.50 3.01
CA THR A 6 8.66 1.11 3.09
C THR A 6 7.22 1.04 2.63
N TYR A 7 6.90 0.06 1.81
CA TYR A 7 5.53 -0.15 1.35
C TYR A 7 5.28 -1.62 1.04
N GLY A 8 4.02 -1.99 1.04
CA GLY A 8 3.61 -3.31 0.57
C GLY A 8 2.31 -3.80 1.17
N CYS A 9 1.94 -5.02 0.80
CA CYS A 9 0.80 -5.72 1.38
C CYS A 9 1.28 -6.56 2.57
N ASP A 10 1.20 -5.98 3.76
CA ASP A 10 1.65 -6.60 5.01
C ASP A 10 0.87 -7.88 5.34
N ALA A 11 -0.38 -7.95 4.92
CA ALA A 11 -1.23 -9.14 5.13
C ALA A 11 -0.64 -10.42 4.54
N VAL A 12 0.19 -10.31 3.50
CA VAL A 12 0.86 -11.45 2.86
C VAL A 12 2.39 -11.37 2.98
N ASN A 13 2.90 -10.51 3.86
CA ASN A 13 4.33 -10.28 4.07
C ASN A 13 5.08 -9.81 2.81
N SER A 14 4.39 -9.13 1.91
CA SER A 14 4.98 -8.51 0.72
C SER A 14 5.40 -7.10 1.08
N ILE A 15 6.68 -6.89 1.41
CA ILE A 15 7.20 -5.61 1.90
C ILE A 15 8.45 -5.23 1.12
N TYR A 16 8.51 -3.97 0.68
CA TYR A 16 9.61 -3.41 -0.11
C TYR A 16 10.18 -2.16 0.56
N ASN A 17 11.47 -2.00 0.43
CA ASN A 17 12.20 -0.83 0.91
C ASN A 17 12.76 -0.09 -0.30
N ILE A 18 12.57 1.23 -0.35
CA ILE A 18 12.97 2.05 -1.49
C ILE A 18 13.61 3.37 -1.04
N ALA A 19 14.45 3.92 -1.91
CA ALA A 19 15.01 5.26 -1.76
C ALA A 19 14.25 6.21 -2.68
N ILE A 20 13.72 7.31 -2.14
CA ILE A 20 12.82 8.23 -2.84
C ILE A 20 13.35 9.65 -2.77
N GLU A 21 13.25 10.39 -3.87
CA GLU A 21 13.40 11.85 -3.88
C GLU A 21 12.03 12.47 -4.10
N ALA A 22 11.63 13.37 -3.21
CA ALA A 22 10.34 14.04 -3.23
C ALA A 22 10.49 15.48 -2.74
N ARG A 23 9.54 16.34 -3.07
CA ARG A 23 9.55 17.74 -2.61
C ARG A 23 9.31 17.88 -1.11
N ASP A 24 8.57 16.92 -0.51
CA ASP A 24 8.25 16.91 0.92
C ASP A 24 7.91 15.49 1.38
N GLU A 25 7.74 15.35 2.70
CA GLU A 25 7.42 14.07 3.33
C GLU A 25 6.05 13.53 2.88
N GLN A 26 5.06 14.40 2.74
CA GLN A 26 3.72 14.00 2.32
C GLN A 26 3.71 13.41 0.92
N SER A 27 4.47 13.99 -0.01
CA SER A 27 4.61 13.45 -1.37
C SER A 27 5.31 12.10 -1.38
N ALA A 28 6.33 11.93 -0.56
CA ALA A 28 7.02 10.64 -0.41
C ALA A 28 6.09 9.58 0.20
N LEU A 29 5.31 9.95 1.22
CA LEU A 29 4.36 9.06 1.87
C LEU A 29 3.25 8.62 0.92
N LYS A 30 2.70 9.55 0.12
CA LYS A 30 1.70 9.23 -0.90
C LYS A 30 2.25 8.28 -1.96
N PHE A 31 3.50 8.47 -2.35
CA PHE A 31 4.19 7.58 -3.28
C PHE A 31 4.21 6.14 -2.74
N CYS A 32 4.59 5.95 -1.48
CA CYS A 32 4.58 4.64 -0.83
C CYS A 32 3.16 4.09 -0.71
N TYR A 33 2.19 4.92 -0.37
CA TYR A 33 0.79 4.52 -0.27
C TYR A 33 0.28 3.98 -1.61
N ASP A 34 0.51 4.70 -2.70
CA ASP A 34 0.05 4.29 -4.03
C ASP A 34 0.65 2.94 -4.43
N TYR A 35 1.93 2.72 -4.17
CA TYR A 35 2.59 1.44 -4.43
C TYR A 35 2.10 0.32 -3.51
N ALA A 36 1.81 0.63 -2.24
CA ALA A 36 1.26 -0.36 -1.31
C ALA A 36 -0.12 -0.84 -1.76
N VAL A 37 -0.99 0.06 -2.21
CA VAL A 37 -2.30 -0.27 -2.75
C VAL A 37 -2.16 -1.13 -4.01
N GLU A 38 -1.26 -0.76 -4.90
CA GLU A 38 -0.99 -1.52 -6.13
C GLU A 38 -0.48 -2.93 -5.81
N ASP A 39 0.42 -3.06 -4.83
CA ASP A 39 0.92 -4.36 -4.39
C ASP A 39 -0.21 -5.22 -3.82
N ARG A 40 -1.07 -4.64 -2.97
CA ARG A 40 -2.26 -5.33 -2.45
C ARG A 40 -3.19 -5.80 -3.57
N ASP A 41 -3.41 -4.96 -4.58
CA ASP A 41 -4.27 -5.30 -5.72
C ASP A 41 -3.80 -6.57 -6.42
N SER A 42 -2.50 -6.81 -6.48
CA SER A 42 -1.94 -8.02 -7.09
C SER A 42 -2.25 -9.30 -6.31
N TYR A 43 -2.61 -9.17 -5.03
CA TYR A 43 -3.00 -10.29 -4.16
C TYR A 43 -4.51 -10.38 -3.94
N GLU A 44 -5.28 -9.43 -4.42
CA GLU A 44 -6.72 -9.39 -4.18
C GLU A 44 -7.41 -10.65 -4.69
N GLY A 45 -8.18 -11.29 -3.82
CA GLY A 45 -8.80 -12.59 -4.10
C GLY A 45 -7.92 -13.80 -3.74
N PHE A 46 -6.68 -13.57 -3.25
CA PHE A 46 -5.74 -14.61 -2.87
C PHE A 46 -5.22 -14.40 -1.45
N HIS A 47 -4.82 -15.48 -0.79
CA HIS A 47 -4.13 -15.43 0.52
C HIS A 47 -4.86 -14.64 1.62
N GLY A 48 -6.18 -14.61 1.58
CA GLY A 48 -6.99 -13.89 2.56
C GLY A 48 -7.18 -12.40 2.28
N VAL A 49 -6.66 -11.88 1.19
CA VAL A 49 -6.90 -10.50 0.76
C VAL A 49 -8.23 -10.43 0.03
N GLN A 50 -9.22 -9.78 0.64
CA GLN A 50 -10.60 -9.79 0.15
C GLN A 50 -10.83 -8.79 -0.98
N THR A 51 -11.59 -9.22 -2.00
CA THR A 51 -12.16 -8.33 -3.00
C THR A 51 -13.35 -7.57 -2.41
N TRP A 52 -13.80 -6.53 -3.11
CA TRP A 52 -15.06 -5.86 -2.76
C TRP A 52 -16.23 -6.84 -2.70
N ALA A 53 -16.31 -7.74 -3.69
CA ALA A 53 -17.36 -8.77 -3.76
C ALA A 53 -17.29 -9.75 -2.59
N ASP A 54 -16.08 -10.17 -2.19
CA ASP A 54 -15.90 -11.06 -1.03
C ASP A 54 -16.45 -10.43 0.23
N ILE A 55 -16.20 -9.14 0.44
CA ILE A 55 -16.71 -8.39 1.61
C ILE A 55 -18.22 -8.31 1.57
N ALA A 56 -18.80 -8.00 0.41
CA ALA A 56 -20.26 -7.91 0.24
C ALA A 56 -20.93 -9.25 0.57
N GLU A 57 -20.38 -10.34 0.07
CA GLU A 57 -20.90 -11.70 0.33
C GLU A 57 -20.78 -12.08 1.80
N ASP A 58 -19.66 -11.76 2.45
CA ASP A 58 -19.45 -12.03 3.87
C ASP A 58 -20.44 -11.26 4.74
N GLU A 59 -20.88 -10.08 4.31
CA GLU A 59 -21.90 -9.29 5.00
C GLU A 59 -23.33 -9.74 4.66
N GLY A 60 -23.47 -10.76 3.84
CA GLY A 60 -24.77 -11.34 3.49
C GLY A 60 -25.49 -10.68 2.33
N PHE A 61 -24.81 -9.85 1.56
CA PHE A 61 -25.39 -9.20 0.38
C PHE A 61 -25.12 -10.00 -0.89
N THR A 62 -26.02 -9.85 -1.87
CA THR A 62 -25.84 -10.40 -3.21
C THR A 62 -25.38 -9.28 -4.14
N VAL A 63 -24.19 -9.44 -4.71
CA VAL A 63 -23.64 -8.47 -5.67
C VAL A 63 -24.59 -8.33 -6.86
N GLY A 64 -24.93 -7.10 -7.20
CA GLY A 64 -25.88 -6.79 -8.27
C GLY A 64 -27.32 -6.58 -7.78
N GLU A 65 -27.62 -6.91 -6.53
CA GLU A 65 -28.94 -6.73 -5.91
C GLU A 65 -28.89 -5.80 -4.69
N MET A 66 -27.83 -4.98 -4.62
CA MET A 66 -27.59 -4.08 -3.47
C MET A 66 -28.20 -2.70 -3.72
N SER A 67 -28.77 -2.10 -2.66
CA SER A 67 -29.18 -0.70 -2.67
C SER A 67 -27.93 0.20 -2.66
N GLN A 68 -28.13 1.50 -2.95
CA GLN A 68 -27.04 2.47 -2.89
C GLN A 68 -26.44 2.55 -1.47
N ALA A 69 -27.28 2.55 -0.44
CA ALA A 69 -26.82 2.58 0.95
C ALA A 69 -25.98 1.34 1.31
N GLU A 70 -26.37 0.18 0.84
CA GLU A 70 -25.62 -1.07 1.04
C GLU A 70 -24.29 -1.03 0.30
N THR A 71 -24.28 -0.52 -0.94
CA THR A 71 -23.06 -0.33 -1.71
C THR A 71 -22.09 0.62 -1.00
N ASP A 72 -22.58 1.75 -0.49
CA ASP A 72 -21.76 2.72 0.25
C ASP A 72 -21.17 2.11 1.51
N TYR A 73 -21.94 1.29 2.22
CA TYR A 73 -21.47 0.55 3.40
C TYR A 73 -20.33 -0.40 3.05
N ILE A 74 -20.45 -1.14 1.97
CA ILE A 74 -19.39 -2.06 1.52
C ILE A 74 -18.17 -1.29 1.01
N ASP A 75 -18.37 -0.14 0.33
CA ASP A 75 -17.25 0.73 -0.07
C ASP A 75 -16.41 1.16 1.13
N ASP A 76 -17.06 1.52 2.25
CA ASP A 76 -16.37 1.90 3.48
C ASP A 76 -15.60 0.73 4.08
N LEU A 77 -16.21 -0.45 4.13
CA LEU A 77 -15.54 -1.67 4.62
C LEU A 77 -14.37 -2.07 3.74
N TYR A 78 -14.52 -1.91 2.44
CA TYR A 78 -13.44 -2.19 1.49
C TYR A 78 -12.25 -1.24 1.70
N ALA A 79 -12.51 0.05 1.88
CA ALA A 79 -11.48 1.03 2.16
C ALA A 79 -10.75 0.71 3.48
N GLU A 80 -11.47 0.32 4.53
CA GLU A 80 -10.89 -0.11 5.80
C GLU A 80 -10.03 -1.37 5.63
N SER A 81 -10.47 -2.31 4.81
CA SER A 81 -9.72 -3.54 4.52
C SER A 81 -8.40 -3.24 3.82
N ILE A 82 -8.40 -2.30 2.86
CA ILE A 82 -7.16 -1.86 2.19
C ILE A 82 -6.19 -1.29 3.21
N GLU A 83 -6.62 -0.34 4.04
CA GLU A 83 -5.76 0.28 5.07
C GLU A 83 -5.22 -0.74 6.07
N SER A 84 -6.02 -1.72 6.43
CA SER A 84 -5.64 -2.77 7.36
C SER A 84 -4.60 -3.74 6.78
N ASP A 85 -4.63 -3.97 5.47
CA ASP A 85 -3.78 -4.95 4.80
C ASP A 85 -2.43 -4.40 4.35
N ILE A 86 -2.30 -3.09 4.21
CA ILE A 86 -1.08 -2.47 3.67
C ILE A 86 -0.21 -1.83 4.75
N ILE A 87 1.06 -1.64 4.40
CA ILE A 87 2.01 -0.87 5.20
C ILE A 87 2.65 0.18 4.29
N TYR A 88 2.80 1.40 4.80
CA TYR A 88 3.51 2.45 4.09
C TYR A 88 4.00 3.50 5.09
N TYR A 89 5.28 3.81 5.03
CA TYR A 89 5.86 4.88 5.83
C TYR A 89 7.16 5.36 5.21
N VAL A 90 7.59 6.55 5.59
CA VAL A 90 8.85 7.13 5.13
C VAL A 90 9.61 7.76 6.30
N GLU A 91 10.91 7.84 6.16
CA GLU A 91 11.80 8.57 7.07
C GLU A 91 12.89 9.26 6.25
N PRO A 92 13.57 10.29 6.81
CA PRO A 92 14.68 10.92 6.10
C PRO A 92 15.75 9.90 5.73
N PHE A 93 16.28 10.00 4.50
CA PHE A 93 17.35 9.11 4.05
C PHE A 93 18.63 9.38 4.83
N ASP A 94 19.21 8.32 5.40
CA ASP A 94 20.45 8.37 6.16
C ASP A 94 21.49 7.45 5.50
N ILE A 95 22.51 8.04 4.91
CA ILE A 95 23.57 7.30 4.21
C ILE A 95 24.38 6.40 5.16
N ASN A 96 24.34 6.67 6.46
CA ASN A 96 25.00 5.86 7.48
C ASN A 96 24.15 4.68 7.96
N ASN A 97 22.90 4.60 7.51
CA ASN A 97 22.03 3.46 7.81
C ASN A 97 22.18 2.42 6.71
N GLU A 98 22.58 1.21 7.09
CA GLU A 98 22.83 0.13 6.15
C GLU A 98 21.61 -0.28 5.33
N GLU A 99 20.42 -0.30 5.94
CA GLU A 99 19.15 -0.58 5.24
C GLU A 99 18.86 0.45 4.16
N HIS A 100 19.04 1.73 4.49
CA HIS A 100 18.82 2.83 3.54
C HIS A 100 19.78 2.72 2.37
N LEU A 101 21.04 2.51 2.67
CA LEU A 101 22.08 2.40 1.64
C LEU A 101 21.88 1.17 0.74
N GLU A 102 21.46 0.06 1.32
CA GLU A 102 21.16 -1.16 0.58
C GLU A 102 20.00 -0.96 -0.39
N ALA A 103 18.92 -0.31 0.05
CA ALA A 103 17.79 0.03 -0.83
C ALA A 103 18.24 0.88 -2.01
N LEU A 104 19.08 1.89 -1.76
CA LEU A 104 19.62 2.73 -2.83
C LEU A 104 20.48 1.95 -3.80
N LYS A 105 21.33 1.04 -3.30
CA LYS A 105 22.19 0.20 -4.14
C LYS A 105 21.37 -0.74 -5.02
N GLU A 106 20.30 -1.31 -4.51
CA GLU A 106 19.37 -2.15 -5.28
C GLU A 106 18.69 -1.38 -6.42
N GLN A 107 18.59 -0.07 -6.29
CA GLN A 107 18.07 0.84 -7.31
C GLN A 107 19.17 1.41 -8.21
N GLU A 108 20.35 0.78 -8.25
CA GLU A 108 21.50 1.24 -9.03
C GLU A 108 21.94 2.65 -8.65
N CYS A 109 21.84 2.99 -7.37
CA CYS A 109 22.18 4.30 -6.81
C CYS A 109 21.32 5.44 -7.36
N GLU A 110 20.12 5.15 -7.84
CA GLU A 110 19.17 6.15 -8.34
C GLU A 110 17.95 6.23 -7.42
N PHE A 111 17.63 7.43 -6.94
CA PHE A 111 16.40 7.66 -6.17
C PHE A 111 15.19 7.68 -7.11
N TRP A 112 14.12 6.99 -6.69
CA TRP A 112 12.86 7.06 -7.41
C TRP A 112 12.22 8.44 -7.19
N GLN A 113 11.68 9.01 -8.24
CA GLN A 113 11.10 10.36 -8.20
C GLN A 113 9.61 10.28 -7.85
N ALA A 114 9.24 10.98 -6.80
CA ALA A 114 7.85 11.08 -6.37
C ALA A 114 7.17 12.37 -6.80
#